data_9fb0203d61550796f9bedf20d3a07d2c
#
_entry.id   9fb0203d61550796f9bedf20d3a07d2c
#
_cell.length_a   1.000
_cell.length_b   1.000
_cell.length_c   1.000
_cell.angle_alpha   90.00
_cell.angle_beta   90.00
_cell.angle_gamma   90.00
#
_symmetry.space_group_name_H-M   'P 1'
#
loop_
_entity.id
_entity.type
_entity.pdbx_description
1 polymer ?
#
loop_
_entity_poly.entity_id
_entity_poly.type
_entity_poly.pdbx_seq_one_letter_code
_entity_poly.pdbx_strand_id
1 'polypeptide(L)'
;MVGPAATSMHSCRGITRAERSQLAAYIGAVEHIGSTAVPGLAAKPIIDVDVVVSGIGDIPGASAALIDAGFEPRGNRYDDDVWAFLLKRPSPQIRVYLCPPFNQTHERRLLFRDYLRQHDDMALAYSTLKRRLAEQFSYDGDRYTSEKSAFISEIVCAAQNDMG
;
A
#
# COMPACT_ATOMS: atom_id res chain seq x y z
N MET A 1 19.32 -9.36 22.48
CA MET A 1 19.41 -8.97 21.06
C MET A 1 18.28 -9.69 20.30
N VAL A 2 17.19 -8.99 20.07
CA VAL A 2 16.08 -9.52 19.25
C VAL A 2 16.38 -9.05 17.84
N GLY A 3 16.73 -9.98 16.96
CA GLY A 3 16.94 -9.71 15.54
C GLY A 3 15.64 -9.23 14.91
N PRO A 4 15.69 -8.41 13.83
CA PRO A 4 14.50 -7.99 13.12
C PRO A 4 13.77 -9.23 12.62
N ALA A 5 12.50 -9.31 12.96
CA ALA A 5 11.63 -10.36 12.53
C ALA A 5 11.73 -10.50 11.00
N ALA A 6 12.04 -11.71 10.56
CA ALA A 6 11.90 -12.12 9.16
C ALA A 6 10.39 -12.16 8.83
N THR A 7 9.77 -10.99 8.82
CA THR A 7 8.35 -10.84 8.57
C THR A 7 8.09 -10.97 7.08
N SER A 8 7.70 -12.17 6.74
CA SER A 8 6.75 -12.49 5.69
C SER A 8 6.99 -11.88 4.30
N MET A 9 8.11 -12.18 3.68
CA MET A 9 8.29 -12.02 2.22
C MET A 9 7.39 -12.99 1.39
N HIS A 10 6.54 -13.77 2.05
CA HIS A 10 5.74 -14.83 1.40
C HIS A 10 4.42 -14.34 0.79
N SER A 11 3.98 -13.11 1.05
CA SER A 11 2.67 -12.63 0.61
C SER A 11 2.67 -11.78 -0.67
N CYS A 12 3.82 -11.41 -1.21
CA CYS A 12 3.90 -10.65 -2.46
C CYS A 12 3.92 -11.58 -3.68
N ARG A 13 2.79 -12.21 -3.98
CA ARG A 13 2.60 -12.99 -5.21
C ARG A 13 2.58 -12.06 -6.43
N GLY A 14 3.71 -11.59 -6.90
CA GLY A 14 3.71 -10.74 -8.09
C GLY A 14 5.07 -10.17 -8.47
N ILE A 15 6.01 -10.14 -7.54
CA ILE A 15 7.40 -9.71 -7.80
C ILE A 15 8.27 -10.94 -7.94
N THR A 16 8.98 -11.09 -9.05
CA THR A 16 9.87 -12.24 -9.30
C THR A 16 11.08 -12.23 -8.36
N ARG A 17 11.75 -13.38 -8.23
CA ARG A 17 12.95 -13.50 -7.40
C ARG A 17 14.08 -12.57 -7.85
N ALA A 18 14.24 -12.36 -9.17
CA ALA A 18 15.25 -11.47 -9.73
C ALA A 18 14.95 -10.00 -9.41
N GLU A 19 13.70 -9.58 -9.55
CA GLU A 19 13.24 -8.24 -9.19
C GLU A 19 13.47 -7.96 -7.69
N ARG A 20 13.23 -8.96 -6.83
CA ARG A 20 13.51 -8.86 -5.38
C ARG A 20 15.01 -8.71 -5.09
N SER A 21 15.88 -9.41 -5.82
CA SER A 21 17.33 -9.35 -5.60
C SER A 21 17.89 -7.97 -5.93
N GLN A 22 17.43 -7.34 -7.01
CA GLN A 22 17.87 -5.99 -7.39
C GLN A 22 17.43 -4.91 -6.39
N LEU A 23 16.23 -5.07 -5.85
CA LEU A 23 15.68 -4.16 -4.84
C LEU A 23 16.29 -4.38 -3.46
N ALA A 24 16.76 -5.60 -3.15
CA ALA A 24 17.18 -6.01 -1.80
C ALA A 24 18.27 -5.10 -1.19
N ALA A 25 19.13 -4.49 -2.01
CA ALA A 25 20.18 -3.58 -1.54
C ALA A 25 19.64 -2.27 -0.95
N TYR A 26 18.40 -1.88 -1.29
CA TYR A 26 17.80 -0.60 -0.92
C TYR A 26 16.64 -0.73 0.06
N ILE A 27 16.18 -1.97 0.32
CA ILE A 27 14.92 -2.22 1.05
C ILE A 27 15.16 -2.43 2.53
N GLY A 28 14.44 -1.67 3.37
CA GLY A 28 14.29 -1.90 4.81
C GLY A 28 13.09 -2.80 5.13
N ALA A 29 11.94 -2.57 4.48
CA ALA A 29 10.72 -3.38 4.67
C ALA A 29 9.85 -3.41 3.42
N VAL A 30 9.02 -4.45 3.29
CA VAL A 30 8.01 -4.61 2.24
C VAL A 30 6.68 -4.98 2.89
N GLU A 31 5.65 -4.17 2.65
CA GLU A 31 4.35 -4.34 3.26
C GLU A 31 3.23 -4.43 2.21
N HIS A 32 2.43 -5.48 2.27
CA HIS A 32 1.19 -5.57 1.50
C HIS A 32 0.14 -4.65 2.13
N ILE A 33 -0.34 -3.70 1.37
CA ILE A 33 -1.30 -2.68 1.81
C ILE A 33 -2.55 -2.67 0.92
N GLY A 34 -3.47 -1.77 1.20
CA GLY A 34 -4.69 -1.61 0.41
C GLY A 34 -5.72 -2.72 0.64
N SER A 35 -6.76 -2.70 -0.19
CA SER A 35 -7.92 -3.58 0.01
C SER A 35 -7.61 -5.06 -0.13
N THR A 36 -6.67 -5.44 -1.00
CA THR A 36 -6.26 -6.84 -1.18
C THR A 36 -5.46 -7.40 0.00
N ALA A 37 -4.98 -6.53 0.88
CA ALA A 37 -4.26 -6.91 2.10
C ALA A 37 -5.18 -7.28 3.27
N VAL A 38 -6.49 -7.04 3.15
CA VAL A 38 -7.49 -7.36 4.17
C VAL A 38 -8.36 -8.52 3.67
N PRO A 39 -8.33 -9.70 4.34
CA PRO A 39 -9.13 -10.85 3.92
C PRO A 39 -10.63 -10.52 3.82
N GLY A 40 -11.29 -10.98 2.77
CA GLY A 40 -12.72 -10.79 2.58
C GLY A 40 -13.15 -9.39 2.12
N LEU A 41 -12.24 -8.43 2.05
CA LEU A 41 -12.55 -7.08 1.59
C LEU A 41 -12.74 -7.05 0.06
N ALA A 42 -13.83 -6.44 -0.40
CA ALA A 42 -14.06 -6.25 -1.83
C ALA A 42 -12.96 -5.37 -2.43
N ALA A 43 -12.26 -5.89 -3.43
CA ALA A 43 -11.11 -5.23 -4.05
C ALA A 43 -11.08 -5.45 -5.57
N LYS A 44 -10.52 -4.45 -6.27
CA LYS A 44 -10.08 -4.64 -7.66
C LYS A 44 -8.85 -5.58 -7.67
N PRO A 45 -8.57 -6.27 -8.80
CA PRO A 45 -7.41 -7.15 -8.92
C PRO A 45 -6.10 -6.35 -9.07
N ILE A 46 -5.80 -5.53 -8.08
CA ILE A 46 -4.60 -4.71 -7.97
C ILE A 46 -3.95 -5.00 -6.62
N ILE A 47 -2.70 -5.40 -6.63
CA ILE A 47 -1.91 -5.59 -5.42
C ILE A 47 -1.14 -4.30 -5.16
N ASP A 48 -1.39 -3.68 -4.02
CA ASP A 48 -0.69 -2.49 -3.55
C ASP A 48 0.38 -2.89 -2.53
N VAL A 49 1.60 -2.43 -2.73
CA VAL A 49 2.76 -2.76 -1.90
C VAL A 49 3.51 -1.49 -1.54
N ASP A 50 3.70 -1.24 -0.26
CA ASP A 50 4.66 -0.24 0.21
C ASP A 50 6.03 -0.88 0.37
N VAL A 51 7.05 -0.23 -0.16
CA VAL A 51 8.45 -0.57 0.00
C VAL A 51 9.15 0.56 0.74
N VAL A 52 9.48 0.30 2.00
CA VAL A 52 10.26 1.23 2.82
C VAL A 52 11.73 1.03 2.50
N VAL A 53 12.36 2.06 1.94
CA VAL A 53 13.81 2.01 1.68
C VAL A 53 14.61 2.20 2.98
N SER A 54 15.89 1.83 2.97
CA SER A 54 16.76 1.94 4.17
C SER A 54 17.02 3.39 4.58
N GLY A 55 17.02 4.30 3.61
CA GLY A 55 17.14 5.74 3.84
C GLY A 55 16.59 6.52 2.64
N ILE A 56 16.29 7.81 2.82
CA ILE A 56 15.74 8.66 1.76
C ILE A 56 16.67 8.74 0.54
N GLY A 57 17.98 8.65 0.74
CA GLY A 57 18.99 8.62 -0.33
C GLY A 57 18.92 7.38 -1.22
N ASP A 58 18.22 6.33 -0.81
CA ASP A 58 18.07 5.08 -1.57
C ASP A 58 16.90 5.14 -2.57
N ILE A 59 16.04 6.14 -2.49
CA ILE A 59 14.89 6.31 -3.41
C ILE A 59 15.32 6.30 -4.88
N PRO A 60 16.36 7.04 -5.32
CA PRO A 60 16.78 7.00 -6.73
C PRO A 60 17.25 5.63 -7.19
N GLY A 61 18.04 4.92 -6.38
CA GLY A 61 18.53 3.57 -6.70
C GLY A 61 17.41 2.53 -6.77
N ALA A 62 16.51 2.54 -5.79
CA ALA A 62 15.34 1.68 -5.78
C ALA A 62 14.39 1.98 -6.95
N SER A 63 14.21 3.25 -7.30
CA SER A 63 13.41 3.67 -8.46
C SER A 63 14.00 3.14 -9.76
N ALA A 64 15.31 3.25 -9.96
CA ALA A 64 15.98 2.71 -11.13
C ALA A 64 15.80 1.18 -11.24
N ALA A 65 15.96 0.45 -10.13
CA ALA A 65 15.76 -0.99 -10.09
C ALA A 65 14.32 -1.41 -10.44
N LEU A 66 13.30 -0.64 -10.00
CA LEU A 66 11.91 -0.89 -10.38
C LEU A 66 11.66 -0.63 -11.87
N ILE A 67 12.22 0.43 -12.42
CA ILE A 67 12.11 0.75 -13.85
C ILE A 67 12.77 -0.35 -14.69
N ASP A 68 13.94 -0.81 -14.31
CA ASP A 68 14.64 -1.91 -14.97
C ASP A 68 13.85 -3.22 -14.93
N ALA A 69 13.07 -3.43 -13.86
CA ALA A 69 12.14 -4.56 -13.71
C ALA A 69 10.81 -4.39 -14.48
N GLY A 70 10.65 -3.30 -15.23
CA GLY A 70 9.47 -3.04 -16.07
C GLY A 70 8.35 -2.26 -15.41
N PHE A 71 8.57 -1.68 -14.24
CA PHE A 71 7.59 -0.81 -13.60
C PHE A 71 7.60 0.58 -14.24
N GLU A 72 6.41 1.12 -14.50
CA GLU A 72 6.23 2.48 -14.99
C GLU A 72 6.14 3.47 -13.81
N PRO A 73 7.00 4.51 -13.76
CA PRO A 73 6.92 5.53 -12.73
C PRO A 73 5.63 6.36 -12.85
N ARG A 74 5.03 6.70 -11.71
CA ARG A 74 3.78 7.47 -11.60
C ARG A 74 3.94 8.74 -10.76
N GLY A 75 5.18 9.11 -10.42
CA GLY A 75 5.55 10.32 -9.69
C GLY A 75 5.40 10.23 -8.18
N ASN A 76 5.76 11.32 -7.51
CA ASN A 76 5.55 11.49 -6.09
C ASN A 76 4.06 11.69 -5.80
N ARG A 77 3.52 10.95 -4.88
CA ARG A 77 2.11 11.01 -4.48
C ARG A 77 2.01 11.59 -3.08
N TYR A 78 0.94 12.35 -2.85
CA TYR A 78 0.56 12.87 -1.53
C TYR A 78 1.51 13.91 -0.94
N ASP A 79 2.46 14.47 -1.72
CA ASP A 79 3.49 15.43 -1.25
C ASP A 79 4.22 14.97 0.02
N ASP A 80 4.44 13.65 0.15
CA ASP A 80 4.98 12.98 1.34
C ASP A 80 6.07 11.95 0.99
N ASP A 81 6.88 12.23 -0.02
CA ASP A 81 7.97 11.34 -0.48
C ASP A 81 7.51 9.89 -0.73
N VAL A 82 6.30 9.72 -1.28
CA VAL A 82 5.76 8.44 -1.71
C VAL A 82 5.78 8.33 -3.22
N TRP A 83 6.74 7.59 -3.73
CA TRP A 83 6.98 7.43 -5.16
C TRP A 83 6.27 6.19 -5.71
N ALA A 84 5.29 6.40 -6.58
CA ALA A 84 4.44 5.35 -7.12
C ALA A 84 4.97 4.76 -8.42
N PHE A 85 4.84 3.45 -8.55
CA PHE A 85 5.20 2.66 -9.73
C PHE A 85 4.08 1.66 -10.06
N LEU A 86 3.86 1.38 -11.33
CA LEU A 86 2.85 0.44 -11.80
C LEU A 86 3.46 -0.60 -12.72
N LEU A 87 3.30 -1.87 -12.39
CA LEU A 87 3.55 -2.97 -13.31
C LEU A 87 2.23 -3.43 -13.90
N LYS A 88 2.05 -3.15 -15.19
CA LYS A 88 0.89 -3.61 -15.95
C LYS A 88 1.07 -5.09 -16.30
N ARG A 89 0.16 -5.91 -15.80
CA ARG A 89 0.02 -7.34 -16.12
C ARG A 89 -1.45 -7.63 -16.44
N PRO A 90 -1.77 -8.75 -17.13
CA PRO A 90 -3.17 -9.11 -17.38
C PRO A 90 -4.01 -9.18 -16.11
N SER A 91 -3.50 -9.80 -15.03
CA SER A 91 -4.11 -9.82 -13.69
C SER A 91 -3.26 -10.64 -12.72
N PRO A 92 -3.05 -10.18 -11.50
CA PRO A 92 -3.32 -8.84 -10.96
C PRO A 92 -2.27 -7.82 -11.44
N GLN A 93 -2.66 -6.56 -11.54
CA GLN A 93 -1.69 -5.46 -11.65
C GLN A 93 -0.98 -5.26 -10.30
N ILE A 94 0.25 -4.77 -10.33
CA ILE A 94 1.02 -4.49 -9.11
C ILE A 94 1.36 -3.02 -9.06
N ARG A 95 1.05 -2.41 -7.93
CA ARG A 95 1.38 -1.03 -7.63
C ARG A 95 2.37 -1.01 -6.47
N VAL A 96 3.55 -0.43 -6.69
CA VAL A 96 4.58 -0.27 -5.67
C VAL A 96 4.70 1.19 -5.30
N TYR A 97 4.83 1.44 -4.01
CA TYR A 97 5.08 2.77 -3.47
C TYR A 97 6.39 2.73 -2.68
N LEU A 98 7.41 3.45 -3.16
CA LEU A 98 8.66 3.65 -2.41
C LEU A 98 8.48 4.80 -1.43
N CYS A 99 8.89 4.61 -0.20
CA CYS A 99 8.89 5.65 0.82
C CYS A 99 10.10 5.52 1.75
N PRO A 100 10.55 6.63 2.37
CA PRO A 100 11.59 6.58 3.38
C PRO A 100 11.08 5.99 4.70
N PRO A 101 11.97 5.63 5.64
CA PRO A 101 11.57 5.26 7.00
C PRO A 101 10.76 6.37 7.68
N PHE A 102 9.84 5.99 8.57
CA PHE A 102 8.97 6.91 9.32
C PHE A 102 8.06 7.79 8.45
N ASN A 103 7.73 7.31 7.26
CA ASN A 103 6.81 8.01 6.36
C ASN A 103 5.37 7.95 6.90
N GLN A 104 4.73 9.10 7.07
CA GLN A 104 3.38 9.19 7.66
C GLN A 104 2.31 8.51 6.82
N THR A 105 2.37 8.62 5.51
CA THR A 105 1.42 7.95 4.61
C THR A 105 1.51 6.43 4.76
N HIS A 106 2.73 5.90 4.84
CA HIS A 106 2.96 4.48 5.08
C HIS A 106 2.39 4.02 6.43
N GLU A 107 2.71 4.72 7.51
CA GLU A 107 2.21 4.40 8.85
C GLU A 107 0.68 4.40 8.91
N ARG A 108 0.03 5.40 8.32
CA ARG A 108 -1.44 5.47 8.24
C ARG A 108 -2.04 4.29 7.47
N ARG A 109 -1.40 3.83 6.41
CA ARG A 109 -1.84 2.66 5.63
C ARG A 109 -1.73 1.36 6.44
N LEU A 110 -0.68 1.20 7.23
CA LEU A 110 -0.53 0.05 8.13
C LEU A 110 -1.60 0.04 9.23
N LEU A 111 -1.83 1.17 9.89
CA LEU A 111 -2.86 1.33 10.90
C LEU A 111 -4.25 0.97 10.36
N PHE A 112 -4.60 1.52 9.20
CA PHE A 112 -5.86 1.23 8.53
C PHE A 112 -6.03 -0.25 8.18
N ARG A 113 -5.01 -0.85 7.56
CA ARG A 113 -5.00 -2.28 7.22
C ARG A 113 -5.19 -3.16 8.44
N ASP A 114 -4.37 -2.93 9.47
CA ASP A 114 -4.31 -3.79 10.64
C ASP A 114 -5.58 -3.65 11.50
N TYR A 115 -6.16 -2.45 11.57
CA TYR A 115 -7.45 -2.23 12.22
C TYR A 115 -8.56 -3.01 11.52
N LEU A 116 -8.67 -2.93 10.19
CA LEU A 116 -9.69 -3.67 9.44
C LEU A 116 -9.51 -5.19 9.52
N ARG A 117 -8.27 -5.68 9.68
CA ARG A 117 -8.01 -7.11 9.90
C ARG A 117 -8.54 -7.63 11.25
N GLN A 118 -8.68 -6.75 12.23
CA GLN A 118 -9.11 -7.06 13.58
C GLN A 118 -10.60 -6.75 13.83
N HIS A 119 -11.24 -5.99 12.91
CA HIS A 119 -12.61 -5.50 13.03
C HIS A 119 -13.41 -5.84 11.77
N ASP A 120 -14.00 -7.02 11.73
CA ASP A 120 -14.75 -7.53 10.56
C ASP A 120 -15.96 -6.65 10.22
N ASP A 121 -16.63 -6.07 11.22
CA ASP A 121 -17.73 -5.14 11.06
C ASP A 121 -17.29 -3.85 10.31
N MET A 122 -16.13 -3.32 10.65
CA MET A 122 -15.57 -2.15 9.97
C MET A 122 -15.08 -2.47 8.56
N ALA A 123 -14.52 -3.66 8.36
CA ALA A 123 -14.15 -4.15 7.02
C ALA A 123 -15.40 -4.29 6.13
N LEU A 124 -16.51 -4.81 6.66
CA LEU A 124 -17.80 -4.88 5.97
C LEU A 124 -18.36 -3.49 5.66
N ALA A 125 -18.33 -2.56 6.62
CA ALA A 125 -18.76 -1.19 6.43
C ALA A 125 -17.94 -0.50 5.31
N TYR A 126 -16.64 -0.69 5.28
CA TYR A 126 -15.78 -0.16 4.23
C TYR A 126 -16.08 -0.76 2.85
N SER A 127 -16.33 -2.07 2.78
CA SER A 127 -16.74 -2.74 1.53
C SER A 127 -18.06 -2.18 1.00
N THR A 128 -19.02 -1.96 1.88
CA THR A 128 -20.34 -1.40 1.55
C THR A 128 -20.20 0.04 1.05
N LEU A 129 -19.40 0.86 1.77
CA LEU A 129 -19.09 2.22 1.34
C LEU A 129 -18.49 2.25 -0.07
N LYS A 130 -17.48 1.43 -0.33
CA LYS A 130 -16.81 1.39 -1.65
C LYS A 130 -17.76 1.01 -2.79
N ARG A 131 -18.66 0.04 -2.58
CA ARG A 131 -19.67 -0.33 -3.58
C ARG A 131 -20.62 0.83 -3.86
N ARG A 132 -21.16 1.44 -2.81
CA ARG A 132 -22.04 2.60 -2.93
C ARG A 132 -21.37 3.76 -3.67
N LEU A 133 -20.13 4.09 -3.32
CA LEU A 133 -19.38 5.16 -3.97
C LEU A 133 -19.06 4.83 -5.43
N ALA A 134 -18.76 3.58 -5.76
CA ALA A 134 -18.52 3.16 -7.14
C ALA A 134 -19.78 3.29 -8.02
N GLU A 135 -20.95 3.02 -7.47
CA GLU A 135 -22.24 3.21 -8.16
C GLU A 135 -22.58 4.70 -8.30
N GLN A 136 -22.38 5.47 -7.24
CA GLN A 136 -22.76 6.88 -7.17
C GLN A 136 -21.82 7.80 -7.95
N PHE A 137 -20.52 7.50 -7.99
CA PHE A 137 -19.47 8.32 -8.59
C PHE A 137 -18.67 7.56 -9.66
N SER A 138 -19.36 6.77 -10.50
CA SER A 138 -18.73 5.96 -11.56
C SER A 138 -17.89 6.79 -12.55
N TYR A 139 -18.18 8.08 -12.68
CA TYR A 139 -17.49 9.02 -13.58
C TYR A 139 -16.75 10.15 -12.85
N ASP A 140 -16.74 10.16 -11.51
CA ASP A 140 -16.11 11.19 -10.68
C ASP A 140 -15.15 10.54 -9.67
N GLY A 141 -13.92 10.26 -10.14
CA GLY A 141 -12.88 9.62 -9.34
C GLY A 141 -12.39 10.48 -8.17
N ASP A 142 -12.46 11.80 -8.28
CA ASP A 142 -12.03 12.73 -7.23
C ASP A 142 -13.01 12.70 -6.06
N ARG A 143 -14.31 12.72 -6.34
CA ARG A 143 -15.35 12.57 -5.32
C ARG A 143 -15.32 11.20 -4.67
N TYR A 144 -15.17 10.15 -5.45
CA TYR A 144 -14.99 8.80 -4.92
C TYR A 144 -13.83 8.73 -3.93
N THR A 145 -12.70 9.34 -4.28
CA THR A 145 -11.50 9.33 -3.45
C THR A 145 -11.69 10.18 -2.19
N SER A 146 -12.31 11.35 -2.30
CA SER A 146 -12.57 12.25 -1.17
C SER A 146 -13.49 11.61 -0.11
N GLU A 147 -14.61 11.04 -0.54
CA GLU A 147 -15.57 10.37 0.37
C GLU A 147 -14.94 9.13 1.05
N LYS A 148 -14.14 8.39 0.33
CA LYS A 148 -13.38 7.27 0.89
C LYS A 148 -12.34 7.73 1.91
N SER A 149 -11.70 8.87 1.68
CA SER A 149 -10.67 9.42 2.57
C SER A 149 -11.20 9.82 3.95
N ALA A 150 -12.44 10.30 4.04
CA ALA A 150 -13.09 10.61 5.31
C ALA A 150 -13.22 9.36 6.20
N PHE A 151 -13.73 8.27 5.64
CA PHE A 151 -13.84 6.99 6.34
C PHE A 151 -12.48 6.44 6.77
N ILE A 152 -11.47 6.52 5.89
CA ILE A 152 -10.11 6.08 6.21
C ILE A 152 -9.55 6.86 7.40
N SER A 153 -9.78 8.17 7.45
CA SER A 153 -9.32 9.02 8.56
C SER A 153 -9.99 8.65 9.88
N GLU A 154 -11.28 8.35 9.89
CA GLU A 154 -12.00 7.88 11.08
C GLU A 154 -11.40 6.57 11.60
N ILE A 155 -11.15 5.61 10.72
CA ILE A 155 -10.54 4.33 11.09
C ILE A 155 -9.11 4.50 11.63
N VAL A 156 -8.30 5.36 11.02
CA VAL A 156 -6.94 5.64 11.51
C VAL A 156 -6.97 6.28 12.89
N CYS A 157 -7.89 7.22 13.14
CA CYS A 157 -8.07 7.80 14.46
C CYS A 157 -8.49 6.74 15.50
N ALA A 158 -9.43 5.85 15.15
CA ALA A 158 -9.85 4.77 16.04
C ALA A 158 -8.67 3.83 16.36
N ALA A 159 -7.90 3.43 15.35
CA ALA A 159 -6.72 2.60 15.52
C ALA A 159 -5.65 3.24 16.44
N GLN A 160 -5.45 4.54 16.34
CA GLN A 160 -4.52 5.27 17.21
C GLN A 160 -4.99 5.30 18.67
N ASN A 161 -6.29 5.44 18.89
CA ASN A 161 -6.87 5.45 20.23
C ASN A 161 -6.81 4.06 20.91
N ASP A 162 -6.94 2.99 20.14
CA ASP A 162 -6.84 1.61 20.65
C ASP A 162 -5.42 1.23 21.09
N MET A 163 -4.41 1.93 20.58
CA MET A 163 -2.99 1.71 20.94
C MET A 163 -2.52 2.52 22.16
N GLY A 164 -3.29 3.47 22.60
CA GLY A 164 -3.01 4.32 23.78
C GLY A 164 -3.66 3.77 25.04
#